data_eb8bca5518b9c5c7861a89c16164557e
#
_entry.id   eb8bca5518b9c5c7861a89c16164557e
#
_cell.length_a   1.000
_cell.length_b   1.000
_cell.length_c   1.000
_cell.angle_alpha   90.00
_cell.angle_beta   90.00
_cell.angle_gamma   90.00
#
_symmetry.space_group_name_H-M   'P 1'
#
loop_
_entity.id
_entity.type
_entity.pdbx_description
1 polymer ?
#
loop_
_entity_poly.entity_id
_entity_poly.type
_entity_poly.pdbx_seq_one_letter_code
_entity_poly.pdbx_strand_id
1 'polypeptide(L)'
;AHSVDARSSTEVVNHFFAGAKEVHVLDSYETKYAVKRFDLAVDFGWFYFLTKPFFYAIDWFYKLLGNFGLAILALTVCVRIVFYPLANKSFKAMGAMKRLQPEMTKLRERYGDDKAKLNQEMMALYKKEKANPMAGCLPIALQIPVFFSLYKVLFVSIEMRHAPFYG
;
A
#
# COMPACT_ATOMS: atom_id res chain seq x y z
N ALA A 1 -33.89 -12.83 14.99
CA ALA A 1 -34.77 -13.30 16.06
C ALA A 1 -35.11 -14.75 15.75
N HIS A 2 -34.80 -15.69 16.64
CA HIS A 2 -35.20 -17.08 16.52
C HIS A 2 -36.59 -17.20 17.18
N SER A 3 -37.59 -17.63 16.42
CA SER A 3 -38.91 -18.01 16.99
C SER A 3 -38.80 -19.44 17.50
N VAL A 4 -39.19 -19.65 18.74
CA VAL A 4 -39.20 -20.98 19.37
C VAL A 4 -40.65 -21.37 19.51
N ASP A 5 -41.03 -22.54 18.95
CA ASP A 5 -42.38 -23.05 19.03
C ASP A 5 -42.73 -23.47 20.46
N ALA A 6 -44.04 -23.42 20.79
CA ALA A 6 -44.50 -23.81 22.10
C ALA A 6 -44.12 -25.30 22.39
N ARG A 7 -43.47 -25.54 23.54
CA ARG A 7 -42.94 -26.82 23.97
C ARG A 7 -41.69 -27.32 23.24
N SER A 8 -40.98 -26.44 22.49
CA SER A 8 -39.63 -26.71 21.96
C SER A 8 -38.57 -25.92 22.68
N SER A 9 -37.33 -26.41 22.66
CA SER A 9 -36.18 -25.70 23.17
C SER A 9 -35.18 -25.44 22.04
N THR A 10 -34.60 -24.26 22.02
CA THR A 10 -33.52 -23.91 21.07
C THR A 10 -32.28 -23.56 21.87
N GLU A 11 -31.17 -24.21 21.53
CA GLU A 11 -29.89 -23.90 22.10
C GLU A 11 -29.19 -22.86 21.22
N VAL A 12 -28.75 -21.77 21.83
CA VAL A 12 -27.95 -20.72 21.16
C VAL A 12 -26.58 -20.72 21.76
N VAL A 13 -25.58 -21.13 21.00
CA VAL A 13 -24.18 -21.11 21.40
C VAL A 13 -23.57 -19.79 20.98
N ASN A 14 -23.10 -19.02 21.97
CA ASN A 14 -22.37 -17.79 21.74
C ASN A 14 -20.89 -18.00 22.05
N HIS A 15 -20.03 -17.63 21.11
CA HIS A 15 -18.59 -17.65 21.31
C HIS A 15 -18.10 -16.24 21.67
N PHE A 16 -17.33 -16.12 22.74
CA PHE A 16 -16.69 -14.88 23.16
C PHE A 16 -15.18 -15.01 22.99
N PHE A 17 -14.57 -14.06 22.29
CA PHE A 17 -13.12 -13.98 22.13
C PHE A 17 -12.56 -12.89 23.05
N ALA A 18 -11.62 -13.27 23.91
CA ALA A 18 -10.84 -12.34 24.71
C ALA A 18 -9.36 -12.72 24.62
N GLY A 19 -8.56 -11.87 24.00
CA GLY A 19 -7.13 -12.14 23.80
C GLY A 19 -6.45 -11.11 22.92
N ALA A 20 -5.18 -11.33 22.65
CA ALA A 20 -4.42 -10.53 21.71
C ALA A 20 -4.92 -10.77 20.29
N LYS A 21 -4.99 -9.70 19.49
CA LYS A 21 -5.46 -9.75 18.10
C LYS A 21 -4.32 -10.18 17.17
N GLU A 22 -3.82 -11.39 17.37
CA GLU A 22 -2.85 -12.00 16.45
C GLU A 22 -3.55 -12.45 15.18
N VAL A 23 -3.04 -12.05 14.02
CA VAL A 23 -3.68 -12.31 12.72
C VAL A 23 -3.84 -13.81 12.47
N HIS A 24 -2.81 -14.60 12.75
CA HIS A 24 -2.86 -16.06 12.56
C HIS A 24 -3.90 -16.75 13.45
N VAL A 25 -4.06 -16.28 14.69
CA VAL A 25 -5.06 -16.81 15.62
C VAL A 25 -6.47 -16.47 15.13
N LEU A 26 -6.68 -15.24 14.67
CA LEU A 26 -7.97 -14.80 14.13
C LEU A 26 -8.37 -15.57 12.85
N ASP A 27 -7.42 -15.77 11.92
CA ASP A 27 -7.64 -16.56 10.70
C ASP A 27 -7.97 -18.04 11.04
N SER A 28 -7.33 -18.61 12.07
CA SER A 28 -7.62 -19.98 12.54
C SER A 28 -9.03 -20.08 13.14
N TYR A 29 -9.48 -19.08 13.88
CA TYR A 29 -10.83 -19.03 14.44
C TYR A 29 -11.90 -18.76 13.38
N GLU A 30 -11.61 -17.94 12.38
CA GLU A 30 -12.49 -17.76 11.23
C GLU A 30 -12.81 -19.11 10.57
N THR A 31 -11.78 -19.93 10.35
CA THR A 31 -11.93 -21.26 9.76
C THR A 31 -12.62 -22.22 10.69
N LYS A 32 -12.26 -22.27 11.99
CA LYS A 32 -12.76 -23.24 12.98
C LYS A 32 -14.22 -23.01 13.36
N TYR A 33 -14.63 -21.76 13.50
CA TYR A 33 -15.96 -21.40 13.97
C TYR A 33 -16.87 -20.84 12.85
N ALA A 34 -16.39 -20.84 11.60
CA ALA A 34 -17.09 -20.29 10.43
C ALA A 34 -17.59 -18.84 10.62
N VAL A 35 -16.83 -18.04 11.38
CA VAL A 35 -17.13 -16.63 11.63
C VAL A 35 -16.61 -15.83 10.45
N LYS A 36 -17.50 -15.42 9.55
CA LYS A 36 -17.13 -14.68 8.35
C LYS A 36 -16.44 -13.35 8.70
N ARG A 37 -15.27 -13.12 8.08
CA ARG A 37 -14.51 -11.87 8.17
C ARG A 37 -14.04 -11.54 9.59
N PHE A 38 -13.66 -12.53 10.36
CA PHE A 38 -13.14 -12.32 11.72
C PHE A 38 -11.76 -11.63 11.71
N ASP A 39 -11.04 -11.76 10.60
CA ASP A 39 -9.79 -11.05 10.32
C ASP A 39 -9.93 -9.52 10.34
N LEU A 40 -11.14 -8.97 10.11
CA LEU A 40 -11.43 -7.54 10.23
C LEU A 40 -11.38 -7.02 11.69
N ALA A 41 -11.25 -7.89 12.69
CA ALA A 41 -10.96 -7.47 14.05
C ALA A 41 -9.60 -6.74 14.16
N VAL A 42 -8.69 -6.98 13.20
CA VAL A 42 -7.49 -6.19 12.96
C VAL A 42 -7.79 -5.14 11.90
N ASP A 43 -7.65 -3.86 12.23
CA ASP A 43 -7.90 -2.76 11.29
C ASP A 43 -6.71 -2.57 10.34
N PHE A 44 -6.72 -3.25 9.21
CA PHE A 44 -5.74 -3.05 8.13
C PHE A 44 -5.98 -1.78 7.31
N GLY A 45 -7.05 -1.03 7.59
CA GLY A 45 -7.38 0.23 6.91
C GLY A 45 -7.89 0.06 5.49
N TRP A 46 -7.96 1.20 4.76
CA TRP A 46 -8.49 1.25 3.40
C TRP A 46 -7.74 0.37 2.40
N PHE A 47 -6.41 0.26 2.57
CA PHE A 47 -5.56 -0.55 1.69
C PHE A 47 -5.45 -2.02 2.12
N TYR A 48 -6.52 -2.59 2.68
CA TYR A 48 -6.59 -3.98 3.14
C TYR A 48 -6.01 -4.99 2.13
N PHE A 49 -6.35 -4.82 0.83
CA PHE A 49 -5.89 -5.68 -0.26
C PHE A 49 -4.35 -5.69 -0.43
N LEU A 50 -3.66 -4.65 0.03
CA LEU A 50 -2.20 -4.53 -0.01
C LEU A 50 -1.57 -4.80 1.36
N THR A 51 -2.24 -4.36 2.42
CA THR A 51 -1.76 -4.48 3.81
C THR A 51 -1.69 -5.94 4.27
N LYS A 52 -2.74 -6.72 3.97
CA LYS A 52 -2.79 -8.15 4.34
C LYS A 52 -1.68 -8.98 3.66
N PRO A 53 -1.44 -8.89 2.33
CA PRO A 53 -0.28 -9.53 1.70
C PRO A 53 1.06 -9.08 2.26
N PHE A 54 1.23 -7.81 2.60
CA PHE A 54 2.47 -7.32 3.21
C PHE A 54 2.72 -7.92 4.58
N PHE A 55 1.67 -8.07 5.40
CA PHE A 55 1.78 -8.75 6.68
C PHE A 55 2.31 -10.19 6.50
N TYR A 56 1.68 -10.97 5.61
CA TYR A 56 2.14 -12.34 5.35
C TYR A 56 3.54 -12.41 4.75
N ALA A 57 3.91 -11.45 3.91
CA ALA A 57 5.25 -11.38 3.36
C ALA A 57 6.30 -11.11 4.46
N ILE A 58 6.01 -10.18 5.38
CA ILE A 58 6.89 -9.91 6.52
C ILE A 58 7.00 -11.15 7.43
N ASP A 59 5.88 -11.81 7.73
CA ASP A 59 5.86 -13.03 8.54
C ASP A 59 6.67 -14.17 7.88
N TRP A 60 6.55 -14.33 6.56
CA TRP A 60 7.34 -15.28 5.80
C TRP A 60 8.84 -14.98 5.87
N PHE A 61 9.23 -13.71 5.66
CA PHE A 61 10.63 -13.30 5.81
C PHE A 61 11.12 -13.43 7.25
N TYR A 62 10.25 -13.17 8.23
CA TYR A 62 10.60 -13.37 9.64
C TYR A 62 10.89 -14.84 9.96
N LYS A 63 10.07 -15.77 9.47
CA LYS A 63 10.32 -17.21 9.62
C LYS A 63 11.63 -17.66 8.98
N LEU A 64 12.04 -16.99 7.88
CA LEU A 64 13.28 -17.31 7.19
C LEU A 64 14.52 -16.69 7.88
N LEU A 65 14.42 -15.44 8.35
CA LEU A 65 15.55 -14.65 8.84
C LEU A 65 15.66 -14.63 10.37
N GLY A 66 14.59 -15.03 11.07
CA GLY A 66 14.52 -15.01 12.53
C GLY A 66 14.52 -13.61 13.16
N ASN A 67 14.40 -12.54 12.35
CA ASN A 67 14.48 -11.16 12.81
C ASN A 67 13.49 -10.28 12.03
N PHE A 68 12.58 -9.59 12.75
CA PHE A 68 11.56 -8.74 12.14
C PHE A 68 12.15 -7.54 11.41
N GLY A 69 13.20 -6.92 11.93
CA GLY A 69 13.85 -5.80 11.26
C GLY A 69 14.45 -6.20 9.92
N LEU A 70 15.13 -7.34 9.86
CA LEU A 70 15.65 -7.89 8.60
C LEU A 70 14.51 -8.28 7.65
N ALA A 71 13.39 -8.80 8.16
CA ALA A 71 12.21 -9.11 7.36
C ALA A 71 11.62 -7.86 6.68
N ILE A 72 11.52 -6.74 7.40
CA ILE A 72 11.06 -5.46 6.87
C ILE A 72 12.02 -4.93 5.79
N LEU A 73 13.32 -5.01 6.02
CA LEU A 73 14.34 -4.61 5.04
C LEU A 73 14.26 -5.49 3.78
N ALA A 74 14.15 -6.80 3.94
CA ALA A 74 14.00 -7.74 2.82
C ALA A 74 12.74 -7.44 2.01
N LEU A 75 11.58 -7.26 2.64
CA LEU A 75 10.36 -6.85 1.96
C LEU A 75 10.54 -5.54 1.19
N THR A 76 11.19 -4.54 1.81
CA THR A 76 11.45 -3.25 1.18
C THR A 76 12.29 -3.41 -0.08
N VAL A 77 13.34 -4.24 -0.04
CA VAL A 77 14.18 -4.56 -1.21
C VAL A 77 13.36 -5.25 -2.30
N CYS A 78 12.53 -6.24 -1.94
CA CYS A 78 11.66 -6.94 -2.91
C CYS A 78 10.69 -5.98 -3.60
N VAL A 79 10.04 -5.11 -2.84
CA VAL A 79 9.13 -4.07 -3.38
C VAL A 79 9.89 -3.14 -4.35
N ARG A 80 11.11 -2.72 -4.00
CA ARG A 80 11.95 -1.89 -4.87
C ARG A 80 12.34 -2.59 -6.16
N ILE A 81 12.66 -3.88 -6.11
CA ILE A 81 12.97 -4.68 -7.30
C ILE A 81 11.76 -4.78 -8.22
N VAL A 82 10.58 -5.07 -7.67
CA VAL A 82 9.32 -5.15 -8.45
C VAL A 82 8.99 -3.82 -9.12
N PHE A 83 9.19 -2.70 -8.43
CA PHE A 83 8.91 -1.37 -8.99
C PHE A 83 10.05 -0.77 -9.81
N TYR A 84 11.21 -1.41 -9.86
CA TYR A 84 12.37 -0.93 -10.61
C TYR A 84 12.07 -0.60 -12.09
N PRO A 85 11.42 -1.49 -12.89
CA PRO A 85 11.13 -1.18 -14.30
C PRO A 85 10.21 0.03 -14.46
N LEU A 86 9.27 0.23 -13.54
CA LEU A 86 8.38 1.37 -13.55
C LEU A 86 9.10 2.67 -13.16
N ALA A 87 9.93 2.61 -12.12
CA ALA A 87 10.77 3.72 -11.70
C ALA A 87 11.71 4.17 -12.83
N ASN A 88 12.35 3.23 -13.51
CA ASN A 88 13.27 3.52 -14.62
C ASN A 88 12.55 4.23 -15.79
N LYS A 89 11.33 3.81 -16.15
CA LYS A 89 10.50 4.51 -17.15
C LYS A 89 10.19 5.94 -16.71
N SER A 90 9.88 6.15 -15.45
CA SER A 90 9.58 7.47 -14.89
C SER A 90 10.81 8.38 -14.87
N PHE A 91 11.97 7.87 -14.46
CA PHE A 91 13.22 8.65 -14.51
C PHE A 91 13.60 9.06 -15.94
N LYS A 92 13.37 8.20 -16.94
CA LYS A 92 13.56 8.55 -18.36
C LYS A 92 12.61 9.67 -18.79
N ALA A 93 11.33 9.61 -18.39
CA ALA A 93 10.36 10.68 -18.69
C ALA A 93 10.73 12.00 -18.02
N MET A 94 11.20 11.95 -16.75
CA MET A 94 11.68 13.12 -16.03
C MET A 94 12.94 13.73 -16.69
N GLY A 95 13.84 12.89 -17.19
CA GLY A 95 15.00 13.33 -17.96
C GLY A 95 14.62 14.06 -19.26
N ALA A 96 13.60 13.56 -19.98
CA ALA A 96 13.05 14.25 -21.17
C ALA A 96 12.45 15.60 -20.79
N MET A 97 11.71 15.71 -19.69
CA MET A 97 11.17 16.99 -19.23
C MET A 97 12.26 18.01 -18.87
N LYS A 98 13.37 17.57 -18.25
CA LYS A 98 14.50 18.46 -17.96
C LYS A 98 15.11 19.06 -19.23
N ARG A 99 15.15 18.32 -20.33
CA ARG A 99 15.64 18.83 -21.62
C ARG A 99 14.71 19.89 -22.22
N LEU A 100 13.42 19.84 -21.92
CA LEU A 100 12.41 20.78 -22.38
C LEU A 100 12.35 22.07 -21.53
N GLN A 101 12.98 22.10 -20.36
CA GLN A 101 12.98 23.27 -19.48
C GLN A 101 13.35 24.58 -20.18
N PRO A 102 14.43 24.66 -21.00
CA PRO A 102 14.78 25.92 -21.68
C PRO A 102 13.71 26.38 -22.66
N GLU A 103 13.01 25.47 -23.35
CA GLU A 103 11.90 25.82 -24.24
C GLU A 103 10.66 26.28 -23.45
N MET A 104 10.40 25.62 -22.33
CA MET A 104 9.32 26.03 -21.42
C MET A 104 9.55 27.44 -20.85
N THR A 105 10.81 27.80 -20.54
CA THR A 105 11.14 29.13 -20.07
C THR A 105 10.88 30.18 -21.15
N LYS A 106 11.28 29.93 -22.41
CA LYS A 106 10.99 30.79 -23.55
C LYS A 106 9.49 30.95 -23.78
N LEU A 107 8.70 29.88 -23.63
CA LEU A 107 7.24 29.96 -23.73
C LEU A 107 6.63 30.80 -22.61
N ARG A 108 7.14 30.68 -21.38
CA ARG A 108 6.70 31.51 -20.25
C ARG A 108 7.02 32.99 -20.45
N GLU A 109 8.20 33.31 -20.99
CA GLU A 109 8.59 34.68 -21.29
C GLU A 109 7.72 35.27 -22.42
N ARG A 110 7.34 34.45 -23.40
CA ARG A 110 6.54 34.90 -24.55
C ARG A 110 5.04 35.07 -24.23
N TYR A 111 4.49 34.20 -23.38
CA TYR A 111 3.06 34.12 -23.10
C TYR A 111 2.72 34.30 -21.61
N GLY A 112 3.60 34.93 -20.85
CA GLY A 112 3.47 35.04 -19.37
C GLY A 112 2.18 35.70 -18.91
N ASP A 113 1.64 36.61 -19.69
CA ASP A 113 0.40 37.35 -19.41
C ASP A 113 -0.85 36.57 -19.80
N ASP A 114 -0.77 35.64 -20.77
CA ASP A 114 -1.88 34.82 -21.25
C ASP A 114 -1.72 33.34 -20.79
N LYS A 115 -2.21 33.06 -19.57
CA LYS A 115 -2.15 31.71 -19.00
C LYS A 115 -2.85 30.64 -19.85
N ALA A 116 -3.90 31.01 -20.60
CA ALA A 116 -4.63 30.06 -21.44
C ALA A 116 -3.78 29.60 -22.63
N LYS A 117 -3.18 30.55 -23.35
CA LYS A 117 -2.25 30.26 -24.46
C LYS A 117 -1.00 29.56 -23.98
N LEU A 118 -0.42 29.98 -22.85
CA LEU A 118 0.74 29.32 -22.25
C LEU A 118 0.46 27.83 -22.01
N ASN A 119 -0.68 27.49 -21.39
CA ASN A 119 -1.05 26.09 -21.14
C ASN A 119 -1.26 25.31 -22.45
N GLN A 120 -1.88 25.92 -23.49
CA GLN A 120 -2.07 25.27 -24.79
C GLN A 120 -0.73 24.96 -25.45
N GLU A 121 0.17 25.94 -25.53
CA GLU A 121 1.50 25.78 -26.11
C GLU A 121 2.37 24.80 -25.34
N MET A 122 2.31 24.81 -24.00
CA MET A 122 2.99 23.82 -23.18
C MET A 122 2.47 22.40 -23.43
N MET A 123 1.15 22.21 -23.54
CA MET A 123 0.57 20.91 -23.87
C MET A 123 0.91 20.47 -25.30
N ALA A 124 0.97 21.39 -26.25
CA ALA A 124 1.42 21.12 -27.64
C ALA A 124 2.89 20.70 -27.67
N LEU A 125 3.77 21.36 -26.88
CA LEU A 125 5.17 21.01 -26.73
C LEU A 125 5.34 19.61 -26.15
N TYR A 126 4.60 19.27 -25.09
CA TYR A 126 4.63 17.94 -24.49
C TYR A 126 4.18 16.84 -25.46
N LYS A 127 3.14 17.11 -26.26
CA LYS A 127 2.67 16.17 -27.29
C LYS A 127 3.70 15.99 -28.42
N LYS A 128 4.32 17.09 -28.88
CA LYS A 128 5.35 17.07 -29.92
C LYS A 128 6.55 16.26 -29.52
N GLU A 129 7.04 16.47 -28.32
CA GLU A 129 8.23 15.80 -27.77
C GLU A 129 7.91 14.45 -27.11
N LYS A 130 6.65 13.98 -27.19
CA LYS A 130 6.16 12.73 -26.56
C LYS A 130 6.53 12.64 -25.07
N ALA A 131 6.64 13.79 -24.40
CA ALA A 131 6.95 13.89 -22.99
C ALA A 131 5.64 13.89 -22.18
N ASN A 132 5.42 12.86 -21.37
CA ASN A 132 4.24 12.78 -20.52
C ASN A 132 4.54 13.37 -19.14
N PRO A 133 3.97 14.53 -18.76
CA PRO A 133 4.22 15.14 -17.44
C PRO A 133 3.73 14.26 -16.29
N MET A 134 2.68 13.44 -16.50
CA MET A 134 2.16 12.52 -15.51
C MET A 134 3.10 11.36 -15.20
N ALA A 135 3.98 10.99 -16.14
CA ALA A 135 4.92 9.89 -15.93
C ALA A 135 5.96 10.21 -14.85
N GLY A 136 6.28 11.48 -14.61
CA GLY A 136 7.22 11.91 -13.58
C GLY A 136 6.68 11.74 -12.15
N CYS A 137 5.38 11.91 -11.93
CA CYS A 137 4.77 11.77 -10.60
C CYS A 137 4.28 10.34 -10.30
N LEU A 138 4.27 9.44 -11.28
CA LEU A 138 3.77 8.08 -11.15
C LEU A 138 4.45 7.27 -10.02
N PRO A 139 5.79 7.33 -9.82
CA PRO A 139 6.42 6.62 -8.70
C PRO A 139 5.94 7.10 -7.33
N ILE A 140 5.70 8.41 -7.20
CA ILE A 140 5.20 9.00 -5.95
C ILE A 140 3.78 8.51 -5.69
N ALA A 141 2.90 8.59 -6.69
CA ALA A 141 1.51 8.12 -6.58
C ALA A 141 1.42 6.63 -6.22
N LEU A 142 2.33 5.79 -6.74
CA LEU A 142 2.38 4.38 -6.42
C LEU A 142 3.02 4.10 -5.05
N GLN A 143 3.99 4.92 -4.65
CA GLN A 143 4.68 4.78 -3.36
C GLN A 143 3.77 5.08 -2.17
N ILE A 144 2.81 6.00 -2.32
CA ILE A 144 1.90 6.41 -1.24
C ILE A 144 1.11 5.20 -0.68
N PRO A 145 0.39 4.40 -1.49
CA PRO A 145 -0.31 3.21 -0.98
C PRO A 145 0.63 2.19 -0.32
N VAL A 146 1.83 1.99 -0.88
CA VAL A 146 2.84 1.09 -0.32
C VAL A 146 3.31 1.57 1.05
N PHE A 147 3.61 2.87 1.18
CA PHE A 147 4.02 3.46 2.44
C PHE A 147 2.92 3.35 3.52
N PHE A 148 1.68 3.70 3.18
CA PHE A 148 0.56 3.59 4.11
C PHE A 148 0.26 2.15 4.51
N SER A 149 0.37 1.20 3.58
CA SER A 149 0.18 -0.22 3.89
C SER A 149 1.26 -0.75 4.82
N LEU A 150 2.53 -0.40 4.56
CA LEU A 150 3.64 -0.79 5.42
C LEU A 150 3.50 -0.16 6.81
N TYR A 151 3.17 1.14 6.87
CA TYR A 151 2.91 1.83 8.13
C TYR A 151 1.80 1.14 8.93
N LYS A 152 0.67 0.80 8.29
CA LYS A 152 -0.43 0.09 8.95
C LYS A 152 -0.02 -1.28 9.45
N VAL A 153 0.71 -2.07 8.67
CA VAL A 153 1.24 -3.37 9.13
C VAL A 153 2.08 -3.20 10.38
N LEU A 154 3.04 -2.27 10.37
CA LEU A 154 3.95 -2.05 11.51
C LEU A 154 3.22 -1.54 12.75
N PHE A 155 2.19 -0.69 12.56
CA PHE A 155 1.44 -0.10 13.66
C PHE A 155 0.45 -1.08 14.31
N VAL A 156 -0.20 -1.92 13.49
CA VAL A 156 -1.28 -2.81 13.95
C VAL A 156 -0.77 -4.18 14.37
N SER A 157 0.39 -4.61 13.85
CA SER A 157 0.97 -5.92 14.13
C SER A 157 1.47 -6.02 15.57
N ILE A 158 0.81 -6.86 16.36
CA ILE A 158 1.21 -7.12 17.75
C ILE A 158 2.43 -8.05 17.82
N GLU A 159 2.65 -8.84 16.77
CA GLU A 159 3.75 -9.82 16.66
C GLU A 159 5.13 -9.15 16.64
N MET A 160 5.19 -7.87 16.24
CA MET A 160 6.44 -7.09 16.21
C MET A 160 6.75 -6.40 17.52
N ARG A 161 5.81 -6.43 18.48
CA ARG A 161 6.00 -5.77 19.78
C ARG A 161 7.11 -6.45 20.56
N HIS A 162 8.10 -5.65 20.99
CA HIS A 162 9.30 -6.12 21.70
C HIS A 162 10.18 -7.11 20.92
N ALA A 163 10.01 -7.22 19.60
CA ALA A 163 10.90 -8.03 18.78
C ALA A 163 12.31 -7.40 18.74
N PRO A 164 13.38 -8.15 19.09
CA PRO A 164 14.74 -7.63 19.04
C PRO A 164 15.17 -7.42 17.59
N PHE A 165 15.97 -6.35 17.34
CA PHE A 165 16.57 -6.11 16.03
C PHE A 165 18.04 -6.52 16.01
N TYR A 166 18.84 -5.96 16.91
CA TYR A 166 20.21 -6.35 17.19
C TYR A 166 20.47 -6.10 18.70
N GLY A 167 20.60 -7.12 19.48
CA GLY A 167 20.84 -7.03 20.92
C GLY A 167 19.88 -7.84 21.74
#